data_bf3608076980333ce181f00a077a5f8d
#
_entry.id   bf3608076980333ce181f00a077a5f8d
#
_cell.length_a   1.000
_cell.length_b   1.000
_cell.length_c   1.000
_cell.angle_alpha   90.00
_cell.angle_beta   90.00
_cell.angle_gamma   90.00
#
_symmetry.space_group_name_H-M   'P 1'
#
loop_
_entity.id
_entity.type
_entity.pdbx_description
1 polymer ?
#
loop_
_entity_poly.entity_id
_entity_poly.type
_entity_poly.pdbx_seq_one_letter_code
_entity_poly.pdbx_strand_id
1 'polypeptide(L)'
;MEIKKTSLNKLHQDSQAKFVEFAGYEMPIQYSKGVIEEHKFTRSHAGIFDVSHMGQLFIYGSENLTSDLEKIFPLDLKNLQQNCSKYSFLMNEEAGIYDDLIITKLEDGYLIILNAACKEKDFEILSNILSKKYKMELSNDRALVAIQGPKAVEILNETINGVKNLTFMTGDWFDYNGQKLFVTRSGYTGEDGFEVSILNDLAEEFTKSLIKKGAELIGLGARDTLRLEAGLCLYCLLYTSDAADDWS
;
A
#
# COMPACT_ATOMS: atom_id res chain seq x y z
N MET A 1 16.40 -0.06 -19.08
CA MET A 1 14.92 -0.09 -19.04
C MET A 1 14.44 1.34 -18.86
N GLU A 2 13.31 1.70 -19.44
CA GLU A 2 12.71 3.02 -19.20
C GLU A 2 12.17 3.09 -17.76
N ILE A 3 12.47 4.18 -17.05
CA ILE A 3 12.01 4.38 -15.66
C ILE A 3 10.51 4.68 -15.69
N LYS A 4 9.73 3.88 -14.99
CA LYS A 4 8.26 4.04 -14.88
C LYS A 4 7.91 5.29 -14.05
N LYS A 5 6.72 5.85 -14.28
CA LYS A 5 6.17 6.99 -13.54
C LYS A 5 4.82 6.65 -12.97
N THR A 6 4.53 7.15 -11.78
CA THR A 6 3.19 7.07 -11.18
C THR A 6 2.26 8.10 -11.80
N SER A 7 0.96 7.96 -11.61
CA SER A 7 -0.04 8.96 -12.04
C SER A 7 0.13 10.32 -11.33
N LEU A 8 0.82 10.35 -10.19
CA LEU A 8 1.11 11.58 -9.44
C LEU A 8 2.45 12.23 -9.80
N ASN A 9 3.23 11.67 -10.73
CA ASN A 9 4.56 12.18 -11.08
C ASN A 9 4.56 13.66 -11.42
N LYS A 10 3.55 14.13 -12.19
CA LYS A 10 3.40 15.55 -12.54
C LYS A 10 3.19 16.43 -11.30
N LEU A 11 2.34 15.98 -10.37
CA LEU A 11 2.11 16.70 -9.10
C LEU A 11 3.40 16.80 -8.27
N HIS A 12 4.22 15.74 -8.24
CA HIS A 12 5.50 15.74 -7.54
C HIS A 12 6.48 16.76 -8.18
N GLN A 13 6.56 16.80 -9.52
CA GLN A 13 7.38 17.79 -10.23
C GLN A 13 6.93 19.23 -9.93
N ASP A 14 5.63 19.50 -10.00
CA ASP A 14 5.06 20.83 -9.72
C ASP A 14 5.26 21.23 -8.25
N SER A 15 5.37 20.24 -7.34
CA SER A 15 5.68 20.42 -5.92
C SER A 15 7.19 20.44 -5.61
N GLN A 16 8.05 20.49 -6.63
CA GLN A 16 9.52 20.57 -6.51
C GLN A 16 10.14 19.41 -5.71
N ALA A 17 9.60 18.20 -5.89
CA ALA A 17 10.17 17.01 -5.30
C ALA A 17 11.60 16.76 -5.81
N LYS A 18 12.46 16.22 -4.94
CA LYS A 18 13.69 15.56 -5.37
C LYS A 18 13.37 14.10 -5.67
N PHE A 19 13.79 13.63 -6.84
CA PHE A 19 13.47 12.28 -7.29
C PHE A 19 14.64 11.33 -7.11
N VAL A 20 14.31 10.06 -6.99
CA VAL A 20 15.22 8.91 -6.99
C VAL A 20 14.56 7.76 -7.75
N GLU A 21 15.38 6.92 -8.37
CA GLU A 21 14.90 5.65 -8.88
C GLU A 21 14.68 4.68 -7.70
N PHE A 22 13.46 4.17 -7.59
CA PHE A 22 13.09 3.19 -6.57
C PHE A 22 12.19 2.12 -7.19
N ALA A 23 12.60 0.86 -7.12
CA ALA A 23 11.89 -0.29 -7.69
C ALA A 23 11.48 -0.10 -9.17
N GLY A 24 12.33 0.56 -9.98
CA GLY A 24 12.10 0.85 -11.39
C GLY A 24 11.15 2.03 -11.65
N TYR A 25 10.81 2.80 -10.63
CA TYR A 25 9.98 4.01 -10.73
C TYR A 25 10.77 5.27 -10.36
N GLU A 26 10.42 6.40 -10.99
CA GLU A 26 10.85 7.73 -10.60
C GLU A 26 9.98 8.21 -9.42
N MET A 27 10.53 8.15 -8.18
CA MET A 27 9.78 8.41 -6.96
C MET A 27 10.31 9.63 -6.22
N PRO A 28 9.42 10.42 -5.52
CA PRO A 28 9.85 11.52 -4.69
C PRO A 28 10.56 10.99 -3.43
N ILE A 29 11.84 11.32 -3.26
CA ILE A 29 12.58 10.98 -2.04
C ILE A 29 12.29 11.97 -0.91
N GLN A 30 12.13 13.26 -1.24
CA GLN A 30 11.78 14.35 -0.33
C GLN A 30 11.27 15.57 -1.10
N TYR A 31 10.60 16.47 -0.40
CA TYR A 31 10.21 17.79 -0.88
C TYR A 31 11.09 18.90 -0.27
N SER A 32 10.71 20.16 -0.42
CA SER A 32 11.53 21.31 0.01
C SER A 32 11.83 21.35 1.51
N LYS A 33 10.95 20.80 2.36
CA LYS A 33 11.14 20.71 3.81
C LYS A 33 12.23 19.73 4.23
N GLY A 34 12.47 18.71 3.40
CA GLY A 34 13.42 17.64 3.68
C GLY A 34 12.90 16.59 4.63
N VAL A 35 13.60 15.44 4.66
CA VAL A 35 13.17 14.20 5.34
C VAL A 35 12.78 14.41 6.81
N ILE A 36 13.58 15.16 7.57
CA ILE A 36 13.36 15.35 9.01
C ILE A 36 12.06 16.11 9.30
N GLU A 37 11.82 17.19 8.59
CA GLU A 37 10.60 17.99 8.81
C GLU A 37 9.36 17.30 8.24
N GLU A 38 9.48 16.57 7.15
CA GLU A 38 8.40 15.71 6.61
C GLU A 38 8.02 14.60 7.61
N HIS A 39 9.01 13.96 8.24
CA HIS A 39 8.78 12.99 9.32
C HIS A 39 8.01 13.61 10.49
N LYS A 40 8.52 14.74 11.04
CA LYS A 40 7.88 15.45 12.15
C LYS A 40 6.47 15.94 11.79
N PHE A 41 6.28 16.39 10.56
CA PHE A 41 4.96 16.82 10.08
C PHE A 41 3.98 15.65 10.09
N THR A 42 4.38 14.48 9.63
CA THR A 42 3.55 13.27 9.66
C THR A 42 3.17 12.89 11.10
N ARG A 43 4.10 13.00 12.06
CA ARG A 43 3.82 12.73 13.49
C ARG A 43 2.83 13.72 14.13
N SER A 44 2.73 14.93 13.61
CA SER A 44 1.91 16.00 14.22
C SER A 44 0.66 16.37 13.40
N HIS A 45 0.59 16.05 12.12
CA HIS A 45 -0.47 16.43 11.20
C HIS A 45 -0.95 15.26 10.34
N ALA A 46 -0.90 15.41 9.00
CA ALA A 46 -1.22 14.37 8.05
C ALA A 46 -0.30 14.43 6.83
N GLY A 47 0.51 13.41 6.65
CA GLY A 47 1.35 13.22 5.49
C GLY A 47 0.66 12.40 4.39
N ILE A 48 0.84 12.80 3.14
CA ILE A 48 0.39 12.07 1.95
C ILE A 48 1.59 11.41 1.29
N PHE A 49 1.51 10.11 1.07
CA PHE A 49 2.55 9.30 0.43
C PHE A 49 2.00 8.74 -0.88
N ASP A 50 2.70 8.97 -1.99
CA ASP A 50 2.45 8.22 -3.21
C ASP A 50 3.10 6.84 -3.07
N VAL A 51 2.26 5.81 -3.03
CA VAL A 51 2.67 4.41 -2.99
C VAL A 51 2.13 3.64 -4.21
N SER A 52 1.83 4.36 -5.30
CA SER A 52 1.27 3.80 -6.54
C SER A 52 2.23 2.88 -7.29
N HIS A 53 3.51 2.85 -6.92
CA HIS A 53 4.48 1.88 -7.42
C HIS A 53 4.22 0.45 -6.89
N MET A 54 3.50 0.30 -5.78
CA MET A 54 3.07 -1.00 -5.25
C MET A 54 2.11 -1.72 -6.21
N GLY A 55 2.10 -3.05 -6.14
CA GLY A 55 1.15 -3.86 -6.91
C GLY A 55 -0.20 -3.96 -6.21
N GLN A 56 -1.29 -3.82 -6.96
CA GLN A 56 -2.66 -4.06 -6.48
C GLN A 56 -3.21 -5.24 -7.28
N LEU A 57 -3.20 -6.43 -6.70
CA LEU A 57 -3.65 -7.66 -7.33
C LEU A 57 -5.04 -8.04 -6.83
N PHE A 58 -6.02 -8.07 -7.73
CA PHE A 58 -7.35 -8.59 -7.47
C PHE A 58 -7.43 -10.05 -7.94
N ILE A 59 -7.95 -10.93 -7.08
CA ILE A 59 -8.21 -12.33 -7.39
C ILE A 59 -9.66 -12.61 -7.07
N TYR A 60 -10.44 -13.01 -8.10
CA TYR A 60 -11.87 -13.22 -7.98
C TYR A 60 -12.20 -14.70 -7.85
N GLY A 61 -13.08 -15.04 -6.90
CA GLY A 61 -13.51 -16.42 -6.67
C GLY A 61 -14.25 -16.61 -5.35
N SER A 62 -14.79 -17.81 -5.18
CA SER A 62 -15.57 -18.23 -4.00
C SER A 62 -14.74 -19.00 -2.97
N GLU A 63 -15.38 -19.84 -2.13
CA GLU A 63 -14.77 -20.63 -1.07
C GLU A 63 -13.57 -21.49 -1.49
N ASN A 64 -13.58 -22.03 -2.72
CA ASN A 64 -12.44 -22.80 -3.25
C ASN A 64 -11.18 -21.94 -3.36
N LEU A 65 -11.33 -20.65 -3.71
CA LEU A 65 -10.22 -19.70 -3.75
C LEU A 65 -9.59 -19.54 -2.36
N THR A 66 -10.41 -19.36 -1.32
CA THR A 66 -9.93 -19.28 0.07
C THR A 66 -9.04 -20.47 0.44
N SER A 67 -9.52 -21.68 0.16
CA SER A 67 -8.76 -22.92 0.47
C SER A 67 -7.49 -23.07 -0.36
N ASP A 68 -7.48 -22.58 -1.60
CA ASP A 68 -6.27 -22.60 -2.44
C ASP A 68 -5.26 -21.54 -1.98
N LEU A 69 -5.72 -20.34 -1.53
CA LEU A 69 -4.84 -19.30 -0.98
C LEU A 69 -4.22 -19.71 0.36
N GLU A 70 -4.92 -20.44 1.23
CA GLU A 70 -4.39 -20.94 2.50
C GLU A 70 -3.24 -21.96 2.35
N LYS A 71 -3.06 -22.51 1.14
CA LYS A 71 -1.90 -23.37 0.83
C LYS A 71 -0.64 -22.55 0.49
N ILE A 72 -0.83 -21.27 0.14
CA ILE A 72 0.22 -20.35 -0.33
C ILE A 72 0.60 -19.37 0.77
N PHE A 73 -0.42 -18.88 1.49
CA PHE A 73 -0.26 -17.90 2.56
C PHE A 73 -0.45 -18.55 3.93
N PRO A 74 0.43 -18.34 4.91
CA PRO A 74 0.31 -18.88 6.26
C PRO A 74 -0.73 -18.12 7.08
N LEU A 75 -1.99 -18.11 6.61
CA LEU A 75 -3.12 -17.39 7.19
C LEU A 75 -4.36 -18.27 7.28
N ASP A 76 -5.17 -18.06 8.29
CA ASP A 76 -6.54 -18.54 8.38
C ASP A 76 -7.49 -17.55 7.67
N LEU A 77 -7.61 -17.69 6.35
CA LEU A 77 -8.46 -16.84 5.50
C LEU A 77 -9.93 -17.22 5.58
N LYS A 78 -10.22 -18.46 5.95
CA LYS A 78 -11.59 -18.94 6.14
C LYS A 78 -12.30 -18.14 7.23
N ASN A 79 -11.63 -17.89 8.34
CA ASN A 79 -12.16 -17.12 9.46
C ASN A 79 -11.90 -15.61 9.35
N LEU A 80 -11.18 -15.15 8.32
CA LEU A 80 -11.04 -13.73 8.04
C LEU A 80 -12.39 -13.15 7.63
N GLN A 81 -12.83 -12.10 8.32
CA GLN A 81 -14.08 -11.42 7.99
C GLN A 81 -13.96 -10.64 6.68
N GLN A 82 -15.07 -10.45 6.00
CA GLN A 82 -15.12 -9.59 4.81
C GLN A 82 -14.61 -8.19 5.13
N ASN A 83 -13.91 -7.59 4.18
CA ASN A 83 -13.29 -6.28 4.28
C ASN A 83 -12.19 -6.15 5.36
N CYS A 84 -11.76 -7.28 5.97
CA CYS A 84 -10.61 -7.31 6.87
C CYS A 84 -9.33 -7.64 6.12
N SER A 85 -8.25 -6.99 6.56
CA SER A 85 -6.90 -7.17 6.02
C SER A 85 -5.99 -7.90 7.00
N LYS A 86 -5.01 -8.62 6.47
CA LYS A 86 -3.93 -9.26 7.24
C LYS A 86 -2.61 -9.09 6.52
N TYR A 87 -1.56 -8.85 7.29
CA TYR A 87 -0.18 -8.98 6.85
C TYR A 87 0.19 -10.45 6.77
N SER A 88 0.89 -10.84 5.72
CA SER A 88 1.30 -12.22 5.47
C SER A 88 2.54 -12.30 4.60
N PHE A 89 2.95 -13.54 4.32
CA PHE A 89 4.08 -13.87 3.47
C PHE A 89 3.62 -14.71 2.29
N LEU A 90 4.20 -14.46 1.10
CA LEU A 90 4.17 -15.40 0.00
C LEU A 90 5.30 -16.41 0.22
N MET A 91 4.95 -17.68 0.38
CA MET A 91 5.91 -18.73 0.76
C MET A 91 6.09 -19.76 -0.35
N ASN A 92 7.26 -20.40 -0.36
CA ASN A 92 7.52 -21.59 -1.16
C ASN A 92 7.20 -22.88 -0.38
N GLU A 93 7.29 -24.04 -1.06
CA GLU A 93 7.01 -25.35 -0.47
C GLU A 93 8.00 -25.76 0.65
N GLU A 94 9.17 -25.10 0.70
CA GLU A 94 10.23 -25.33 1.70
C GLU A 94 10.12 -24.37 2.90
N ALA A 95 8.99 -23.64 3.01
CA ALA A 95 8.73 -22.59 3.99
C ALA A 95 9.65 -21.37 3.90
N GLY A 96 10.35 -21.16 2.77
CA GLY A 96 11.06 -19.94 2.46
C GLY A 96 10.10 -18.83 2.04
N ILE A 97 10.45 -17.58 2.29
CA ILE A 97 9.63 -16.40 1.98
C ILE A 97 10.06 -15.81 0.64
N TYR A 98 9.10 -15.65 -0.28
CA TYR A 98 9.31 -14.93 -1.54
C TYR A 98 9.12 -13.42 -1.39
N ASP A 99 8.09 -13.01 -0.64
CA ASP A 99 7.78 -11.61 -0.34
C ASP A 99 6.84 -11.50 0.86
N ASP A 100 6.70 -10.31 1.43
CA ASP A 100 5.64 -9.96 2.37
C ASP A 100 4.54 -9.13 1.68
N LEU A 101 3.32 -9.20 2.17
CA LEU A 101 2.18 -8.57 1.53
C LEU A 101 1.02 -8.32 2.50
N ILE A 102 0.06 -7.51 2.05
CA ILE A 102 -1.22 -7.35 2.74
C ILE A 102 -2.30 -8.02 1.90
N ILE A 103 -3.06 -8.91 2.51
CA ILE A 103 -4.22 -9.56 1.90
C ILE A 103 -5.51 -9.06 2.54
N THR A 104 -6.47 -8.62 1.72
CA THR A 104 -7.79 -8.14 2.16
C THR A 104 -8.87 -9.02 1.55
N LYS A 105 -9.77 -9.55 2.37
CA LYS A 105 -10.91 -10.35 1.90
C LYS A 105 -12.01 -9.42 1.40
N LEU A 106 -12.37 -9.56 0.14
CA LEU A 106 -13.50 -8.84 -0.48
C LEU A 106 -14.75 -9.74 -0.53
N GLU A 107 -15.87 -9.20 -0.97
CA GLU A 107 -17.12 -9.95 -1.18
C GLU A 107 -16.96 -11.07 -2.22
N ASP A 108 -16.27 -10.77 -3.32
CA ASP A 108 -16.12 -11.64 -4.48
C ASP A 108 -14.68 -12.15 -4.70
N GLY A 109 -13.83 -12.06 -3.67
CA GLY A 109 -12.43 -12.51 -3.77
C GLY A 109 -11.49 -11.85 -2.79
N TYR A 110 -10.29 -11.48 -3.27
CA TYR A 110 -9.24 -10.88 -2.46
C TYR A 110 -8.52 -9.76 -3.20
N LEU A 111 -8.16 -8.70 -2.47
CA LEU A 111 -7.17 -7.71 -2.88
C LEU A 111 -5.87 -7.99 -2.16
N ILE A 112 -4.77 -8.06 -2.92
CA ILE A 112 -3.44 -8.26 -2.38
C ILE A 112 -2.56 -7.07 -2.79
N ILE A 113 -1.95 -6.42 -1.80
CA ILE A 113 -0.97 -5.36 -2.03
C ILE A 113 0.42 -5.99 -2.00
N LEU A 114 1.13 -5.90 -3.13
CA LEU A 114 2.44 -6.49 -3.38
C LEU A 114 3.53 -5.41 -3.34
N ASN A 115 4.72 -5.76 -2.86
CA ASN A 115 5.87 -4.88 -2.88
C ASN A 115 6.29 -4.52 -4.30
N ALA A 116 6.63 -3.26 -4.51
CA ALA A 116 6.93 -2.71 -5.84
C ALA A 116 8.04 -3.47 -6.59
N ALA A 117 9.10 -3.87 -5.89
CA ALA A 117 10.25 -4.57 -6.46
C ALA A 117 9.94 -6.02 -6.83
N CYS A 118 8.94 -6.64 -6.18
CA CYS A 118 8.63 -8.06 -6.30
C CYS A 118 7.33 -8.33 -7.10
N LYS A 119 6.48 -7.33 -7.31
CA LYS A 119 5.09 -7.49 -7.80
C LYS A 119 4.95 -8.28 -9.09
N GLU A 120 5.85 -8.13 -10.05
CA GLU A 120 5.80 -8.88 -11.30
C GLU A 120 6.13 -10.36 -11.08
N LYS A 121 7.14 -10.65 -10.24
CA LYS A 121 7.54 -12.01 -9.87
C LYS A 121 6.46 -12.69 -9.03
N ASP A 122 5.89 -11.99 -8.07
CA ASP A 122 4.82 -12.50 -7.22
C ASP A 122 3.56 -12.79 -8.03
N PHE A 123 3.21 -11.89 -8.95
CA PHE A 123 2.10 -12.10 -9.87
C PHE A 123 2.33 -13.33 -10.76
N GLU A 124 3.57 -13.55 -11.26
CA GLU A 124 3.92 -14.74 -12.03
C GLU A 124 3.76 -16.02 -11.19
N ILE A 125 4.29 -16.03 -9.96
CA ILE A 125 4.18 -17.18 -9.04
C ILE A 125 2.71 -17.50 -8.79
N LEU A 126 1.92 -16.50 -8.39
CA LEU A 126 0.50 -16.68 -8.09
C LEU A 126 -0.29 -17.09 -9.34
N SER A 127 0.02 -16.53 -10.52
CA SER A 127 -0.63 -16.88 -11.77
C SER A 127 -0.38 -18.32 -12.19
N ASN A 128 0.83 -18.82 -12.01
CA ASN A 128 1.16 -20.21 -12.31
C ASN A 128 0.34 -21.21 -11.49
N ILE A 129 -0.02 -20.84 -10.25
CA ILE A 129 -0.80 -21.68 -9.34
C ILE A 129 -2.31 -21.51 -9.55
N LEU A 130 -2.78 -20.27 -9.76
CA LEU A 130 -4.18 -19.89 -9.60
C LEU A 130 -4.91 -19.55 -10.92
N SER A 131 -4.22 -19.07 -11.97
CA SER A 131 -4.85 -18.46 -13.15
C SER A 131 -5.72 -19.43 -13.98
N LYS A 132 -5.46 -20.74 -13.87
CA LYS A 132 -6.31 -21.76 -14.53
C LYS A 132 -7.70 -21.91 -13.90
N LYS A 133 -7.86 -21.44 -12.67
CA LYS A 133 -9.10 -21.61 -11.88
C LYS A 133 -9.79 -20.28 -11.60
N TYR A 134 -9.05 -19.19 -11.51
CA TYR A 134 -9.54 -17.90 -11.01
C TYR A 134 -9.13 -16.76 -11.94
N LYS A 135 -10.03 -15.76 -12.04
CA LYS A 135 -9.68 -14.50 -12.70
C LYS A 135 -8.72 -13.71 -11.79
N MET A 136 -7.61 -13.27 -12.37
CA MET A 136 -6.61 -12.46 -11.67
C MET A 136 -6.34 -11.18 -12.45
N GLU A 137 -6.18 -10.07 -11.75
CA GLU A 137 -5.98 -8.76 -12.36
C GLU A 137 -4.96 -7.96 -11.54
N LEU A 138 -3.75 -7.82 -12.07
CA LEU A 138 -2.78 -6.87 -11.53
C LEU A 138 -3.12 -5.50 -12.11
N SER A 139 -3.70 -4.63 -11.29
CA SER A 139 -4.24 -3.35 -11.73
C SER A 139 -3.12 -2.41 -12.18
N ASN A 140 -3.29 -1.81 -13.39
CA ASN A 140 -2.43 -0.78 -13.94
C ASN A 140 -3.15 0.57 -14.07
N ASP A 141 -4.44 0.62 -13.76
CA ASP A 141 -5.32 1.79 -13.89
C ASP A 141 -5.61 2.47 -12.55
N ARG A 142 -5.04 1.98 -11.46
CA ARG A 142 -5.26 2.50 -10.11
C ARG A 142 -3.97 2.99 -9.46
N ALA A 143 -4.04 4.17 -8.88
CA ALA A 143 -3.07 4.70 -7.93
C ALA A 143 -3.33 4.13 -6.52
N LEU A 144 -2.31 4.13 -5.69
CA LEU A 144 -2.42 3.88 -4.26
C LEU A 144 -1.84 5.10 -3.52
N VAL A 145 -2.69 5.78 -2.75
CA VAL A 145 -2.32 6.99 -2.00
C VAL A 145 -2.51 6.73 -0.52
N ALA A 146 -1.45 6.86 0.26
CA ALA A 146 -1.56 6.76 1.71
C ALA A 146 -1.67 8.16 2.34
N ILE A 147 -2.56 8.33 3.33
CA ILE A 147 -2.65 9.50 4.19
C ILE A 147 -2.47 9.06 5.65
N GLN A 148 -1.46 9.57 6.32
CA GLN A 148 -0.98 9.07 7.60
C GLN A 148 -0.72 10.21 8.60
N GLY A 149 -1.06 10.01 9.85
CA GLY A 149 -0.83 10.96 10.94
C GLY A 149 -2.09 11.29 11.74
N PRO A 150 -1.98 11.97 12.88
CA PRO A 150 -3.10 12.21 13.80
C PRO A 150 -4.26 13.02 13.21
N LYS A 151 -4.04 13.74 12.10
CA LYS A 151 -5.08 14.48 11.38
C LYS A 151 -5.64 13.73 10.16
N ALA A 152 -5.12 12.55 9.83
CA ALA A 152 -5.51 11.80 8.63
C ALA A 152 -7.01 11.46 8.62
N VAL A 153 -7.57 11.03 9.76
CA VAL A 153 -8.99 10.68 9.88
C VAL A 153 -9.88 11.89 9.58
N GLU A 154 -9.59 13.04 10.18
CA GLU A 154 -10.35 14.27 10.01
C GLU A 154 -10.35 14.71 8.54
N ILE A 155 -9.15 14.87 7.97
CA ILE A 155 -8.94 15.37 6.59
C ILE A 155 -9.58 14.42 5.57
N LEU A 156 -9.37 13.10 5.71
CA LEU A 156 -9.94 12.15 4.75
C LEU A 156 -11.46 12.07 4.87
N ASN A 157 -12.00 12.10 6.09
CA ASN A 157 -13.46 12.03 6.29
C ASN A 157 -14.22 13.26 5.75
N GLU A 158 -13.57 14.41 5.66
CA GLU A 158 -14.12 15.58 4.97
C GLU A 158 -14.14 15.44 3.43
N THR A 159 -13.33 14.55 2.89
CA THR A 159 -13.24 14.28 1.45
C THR A 159 -14.08 13.07 1.06
N ILE A 160 -14.08 12.04 1.89
CA ILE A 160 -14.83 10.79 1.72
C ILE A 160 -15.61 10.52 3.00
N ASN A 161 -16.91 10.81 2.98
CA ASN A 161 -17.74 10.63 4.15
C ASN A 161 -17.83 9.15 4.58
N GLY A 162 -17.66 8.91 5.87
CA GLY A 162 -17.83 7.59 6.47
C GLY A 162 -16.53 6.81 6.70
N VAL A 163 -15.38 7.24 6.17
CA VAL A 163 -14.09 6.54 6.37
C VAL A 163 -13.68 6.46 7.84
N LYS A 164 -14.13 7.40 8.68
CA LYS A 164 -13.90 7.39 10.14
C LYS A 164 -14.46 6.14 10.84
N ASN A 165 -15.44 5.45 10.23
CA ASN A 165 -16.06 4.25 10.78
C ASN A 165 -15.22 2.98 10.55
N LEU A 166 -14.24 3.04 9.65
CA LEU A 166 -13.29 1.94 9.49
C LEU A 166 -12.46 1.78 10.76
N THR A 167 -12.15 0.54 11.10
CA THR A 167 -11.21 0.19 12.17
C THR A 167 -9.87 -0.24 11.58
N PHE A 168 -8.83 -0.30 12.40
CA PHE A 168 -7.51 -0.73 11.93
C PHE A 168 -7.55 -2.09 11.23
N MET A 169 -6.91 -2.20 10.08
CA MET A 169 -6.90 -3.38 9.21
C MET A 169 -8.30 -3.77 8.70
N THR A 170 -9.18 -2.80 8.50
CA THR A 170 -10.41 -2.98 7.73
C THR A 170 -10.48 -1.99 6.57
N GLY A 171 -11.23 -2.34 5.54
CA GLY A 171 -11.45 -1.48 4.37
C GLY A 171 -12.90 -1.51 3.91
N ASP A 172 -13.26 -0.62 3.01
CA ASP A 172 -14.55 -0.65 2.32
C ASP A 172 -14.49 0.14 1.01
N TRP A 173 -15.51 -0.04 0.19
CA TRP A 173 -15.73 0.73 -1.03
C TRP A 173 -16.48 2.02 -0.73
N PHE A 174 -15.94 3.13 -1.20
CA PHE A 174 -16.54 4.45 -1.08
C PHE A 174 -16.76 5.07 -2.46
N ASP A 175 -17.61 6.08 -2.52
CA ASP A 175 -17.86 6.86 -3.73
C ASP A 175 -17.08 8.18 -3.68
N TYR A 176 -16.38 8.50 -4.75
CA TYR A 176 -15.72 9.78 -4.94
C TYR A 176 -15.94 10.24 -6.38
N ASN A 177 -16.67 11.36 -6.58
CA ASN A 177 -17.01 11.90 -7.89
C ASN A 177 -17.68 10.86 -8.82
N GLY A 178 -18.54 9.99 -8.28
CA GLY A 178 -19.26 8.96 -9.04
C GLY A 178 -18.41 7.74 -9.42
N GLN A 179 -17.20 7.63 -8.89
CA GLN A 179 -16.31 6.48 -9.09
C GLN A 179 -16.03 5.77 -7.76
N LYS A 180 -15.87 4.45 -7.83
CA LYS A 180 -15.56 3.65 -6.65
C LYS A 180 -14.06 3.67 -6.37
N LEU A 181 -13.72 3.95 -5.11
CA LEU A 181 -12.40 3.78 -4.56
C LEU A 181 -12.46 2.84 -3.36
N PHE A 182 -11.38 2.11 -3.12
CA PHE A 182 -11.27 1.23 -1.96
C PHE A 182 -10.37 1.89 -0.93
N VAL A 183 -10.86 2.03 0.29
CA VAL A 183 -10.10 2.63 1.40
C VAL A 183 -9.87 1.59 2.46
N THR A 184 -8.62 1.41 2.86
CA THR A 184 -8.25 0.62 4.05
C THR A 184 -7.75 1.55 5.14
N ARG A 185 -8.10 1.28 6.40
CA ARG A 185 -7.47 1.95 7.55
C ARG A 185 -6.23 1.16 7.94
N SER A 186 -5.13 1.54 7.32
CA SER A 186 -3.84 0.85 7.37
C SER A 186 -2.72 1.85 7.09
N GLY A 187 -1.48 1.42 7.20
CA GLY A 187 -0.34 2.25 6.86
C GLY A 187 0.99 1.64 7.31
N TYR A 188 2.06 2.38 7.03
CA TYR A 188 3.44 1.95 7.24
C TYR A 188 4.25 3.01 7.98
N THR A 189 3.64 3.70 8.94
CA THR A 189 4.25 4.84 9.64
C THR A 189 4.21 4.74 11.15
N GLY A 190 3.41 3.81 11.70
CA GLY A 190 3.10 3.76 13.13
C GLY A 190 2.04 4.77 13.58
N GLU A 191 1.62 5.68 12.69
CA GLU A 191 0.50 6.58 12.92
C GLU A 191 -0.81 5.98 12.41
N ASP A 192 -1.92 6.51 12.89
CA ASP A 192 -3.24 6.22 12.30
C ASP A 192 -3.33 6.81 10.88
N GLY A 193 -4.05 6.13 10.00
CA GLY A 193 -4.17 6.59 8.63
C GLY A 193 -4.84 5.58 7.72
N PHE A 194 -4.82 5.90 6.44
CA PHE A 194 -5.52 5.14 5.42
C PHE A 194 -4.64 4.96 4.17
N GLU A 195 -4.95 3.91 3.43
CA GLU A 195 -4.48 3.72 2.05
C GLU A 195 -5.69 3.69 1.12
N VAL A 196 -5.63 4.49 0.06
CA VAL A 196 -6.73 4.73 -0.87
C VAL A 196 -6.33 4.24 -2.25
N SER A 197 -7.00 3.18 -2.71
CA SER A 197 -6.92 2.70 -4.09
C SER A 197 -7.94 3.46 -4.94
N ILE A 198 -7.45 4.25 -5.88
CA ILE A 198 -8.24 5.18 -6.71
C ILE A 198 -7.83 5.09 -8.18
N LEU A 199 -8.73 5.34 -9.12
CA LEU A 199 -8.39 5.41 -10.54
C LEU A 199 -7.31 6.47 -10.80
N ASN A 200 -6.37 6.16 -11.68
CA ASN A 200 -5.24 7.03 -12.02
C ASN A 200 -5.68 8.44 -12.41
N ASP A 201 -6.75 8.54 -13.21
CA ASP A 201 -7.27 9.83 -13.70
C ASP A 201 -7.83 10.73 -12.60
N LEU A 202 -8.19 10.18 -11.45
CA LEU A 202 -8.72 10.93 -10.31
C LEU A 202 -7.66 11.18 -9.22
N ALA A 203 -6.53 10.48 -9.27
CA ALA A 203 -5.54 10.49 -8.20
C ALA A 203 -4.97 11.89 -7.92
N GLU A 204 -4.69 12.68 -8.96
CA GLU A 204 -4.12 14.03 -8.80
C GLU A 204 -5.14 15.00 -8.17
N GLU A 205 -6.39 15.01 -8.67
CA GLU A 205 -7.46 15.84 -8.11
C GLU A 205 -7.75 15.47 -6.64
N PHE A 206 -7.86 14.18 -6.37
CA PHE A 206 -8.03 13.66 -5.02
C PHE A 206 -6.91 14.11 -4.09
N THR A 207 -5.66 13.91 -4.48
CA THR A 207 -4.49 14.32 -3.68
C THR A 207 -4.47 15.82 -3.43
N LYS A 208 -4.75 16.63 -4.45
CA LYS A 208 -4.88 18.10 -4.31
C LYS A 208 -6.00 18.49 -3.35
N SER A 209 -7.09 17.74 -3.29
CA SER A 209 -8.18 18.01 -2.34
C SER A 209 -7.75 17.81 -0.89
N LEU A 210 -6.92 16.78 -0.61
CA LEU A 210 -6.34 16.54 0.72
C LEU A 210 -5.33 17.64 1.10
N ILE A 211 -4.50 18.07 0.14
CA ILE A 211 -3.54 19.17 0.36
C ILE A 211 -4.27 20.47 0.73
N LYS A 212 -5.37 20.79 0.05
CA LYS A 212 -6.21 21.97 0.37
C LYS A 212 -6.79 21.95 1.79
N LYS A 213 -6.88 20.76 2.39
CA LYS A 213 -7.39 20.55 3.77
C LYS A 213 -6.26 20.47 4.81
N GLY A 214 -5.02 20.72 4.40
CA GLY A 214 -3.87 20.82 5.32
C GLY A 214 -2.99 19.58 5.40
N ALA A 215 -3.19 18.57 4.56
CA ALA A 215 -2.21 17.50 4.41
C ALA A 215 -1.04 17.96 3.52
N GLU A 216 0.13 17.34 3.69
CA GLU A 216 1.33 17.63 2.90
C GLU A 216 1.88 16.39 2.22
N LEU A 217 2.49 16.59 1.04
CA LEU A 217 3.21 15.53 0.34
C LEU A 217 4.48 15.16 1.09
N ILE A 218 4.71 13.88 1.25
CA ILE A 218 5.82 13.29 2.00
C ILE A 218 6.57 12.31 1.11
N GLY A 219 7.90 12.40 1.10
CA GLY A 219 8.75 11.56 0.28
C GLY A 219 9.10 10.21 0.92
N LEU A 220 9.72 9.33 0.11
CA LEU A 220 10.14 8.00 0.54
C LEU A 220 11.16 8.04 1.68
N GLY A 221 11.99 9.10 1.78
CA GLY A 221 12.96 9.23 2.87
C GLY A 221 12.29 9.32 4.24
N ALA A 222 11.22 10.12 4.36
CA ALA A 222 10.45 10.19 5.60
C ALA A 222 9.61 8.92 5.83
N ARG A 223 9.07 8.29 4.77
CA ARG A 223 8.41 6.98 4.87
C ARG A 223 9.32 5.93 5.51
N ASP A 224 10.59 5.88 5.10
CA ASP A 224 11.56 4.94 5.65
C ASP A 224 11.90 5.23 7.12
N THR A 225 12.13 6.48 7.49
CA THR A 225 12.39 6.83 8.90
C THR A 225 11.18 6.59 9.81
N LEU A 226 9.96 6.83 9.32
CA LEU A 226 8.72 6.59 10.06
C LEU A 226 8.49 5.11 10.34
N ARG A 227 8.66 4.25 9.33
CA ARG A 227 8.50 2.80 9.52
C ARG A 227 9.54 2.22 10.46
N LEU A 228 10.80 2.69 10.37
CA LEU A 228 11.89 2.27 11.25
C LEU A 228 11.60 2.62 12.70
N GLU A 229 11.15 3.86 12.98
CA GLU A 229 10.78 4.29 14.32
C GLU A 229 9.60 3.47 14.87
N ALA A 230 8.65 3.07 14.00
CA ALA A 230 7.51 2.23 14.35
C ALA A 230 7.86 0.74 14.50
N GLY A 231 9.10 0.33 14.21
CA GLY A 231 9.53 -1.07 14.26
C GLY A 231 8.93 -1.95 13.15
N LEU A 232 8.51 -1.35 12.02
CA LEU A 232 7.93 -2.07 10.89
C LEU A 232 9.04 -2.57 9.96
N CYS A 233 8.99 -3.86 9.63
CA CYS A 233 9.98 -4.51 8.78
C CYS A 233 9.92 -4.00 7.34
N LEU A 234 11.07 -4.03 6.65
CA LEU A 234 11.16 -3.98 5.20
C LEU A 234 11.63 -5.35 4.72
N TYR A 235 10.89 -5.98 3.80
CA TYR A 235 11.13 -7.36 3.38
C TYR A 235 12.60 -7.63 2.97
N CYS A 236 13.20 -6.76 2.18
CA CYS A 236 14.60 -6.94 1.75
C CYS A 236 15.62 -6.99 2.91
N LEU A 237 15.23 -6.55 4.12
CA LEU A 237 16.03 -6.65 5.33
C LEU A 237 15.73 -7.93 6.13
N LEU A 238 14.59 -8.59 5.91
CA LEU A 238 14.25 -9.84 6.61
C LEU A 238 15.19 -10.99 6.22
N TYR A 239 15.75 -10.97 5.01
CA TYR A 239 16.73 -11.96 4.55
C TYR A 239 18.17 -11.65 4.95
N THR A 240 18.48 -10.41 5.31
CA THR A 240 19.85 -9.96 5.63
C THR A 240 20.10 -9.83 7.11
N SER A 241 19.06 -9.79 7.94
CA SER A 241 19.18 -9.74 9.39
C SER A 241 18.99 -11.14 9.98
N ASP A 242 19.98 -12.02 9.82
CA ASP A 242 20.15 -13.10 10.77
C ASP A 242 20.71 -12.49 12.06
N ALA A 243 19.80 -12.09 12.95
CA ALA A 243 20.17 -11.53 14.26
C ALA A 243 20.97 -12.50 15.14
N ALA A 244 21.15 -13.76 14.70
CA ALA A 244 21.98 -14.75 15.36
C ALA A 244 23.45 -14.65 14.95
N ASP A 245 23.81 -14.06 13.80
CA ASP A 245 25.19 -13.95 13.32
C ASP A 245 25.92 -12.70 13.82
N ASP A 246 25.22 -11.70 14.35
CA ASP A 246 25.82 -10.45 14.87
C ASP A 246 26.52 -10.59 16.25
N TRP A 247 26.58 -11.81 16.81
CA TRP A 247 27.19 -12.09 18.11
C TRP A 247 28.49 -12.92 18.05
N SER A 248 29.10 -13.02 16.90
CA SER A 248 30.39 -13.69 16.74
C SER A 248 31.57 -12.71 16.64
#